data_dbf122653436dbbb443ffac123181811
#
_entry.id   dbf122653436dbbb443ffac123181811
#
_cell.length_a   1.000
_cell.length_b   1.000
_cell.length_c   1.000
_cell.angle_alpha   90.00
_cell.angle_beta   90.00
_cell.angle_gamma   90.00
#
_symmetry.space_group_name_H-M   'P 1'
#
loop_
_entity.id
_entity.type
_entity.pdbx_description
1 polymer ?
#
loop_
_entity_poly.entity_id
_entity_poly.type
_entity_poly.pdbx_seq_one_letter_code
_entity_poly.pdbx_strand_id
1 'polypeptide(L)'
;MVSYLLLYFEENYGLTVEKKIIDAVAVIANENRYHPVCDFLNALQWDGTERIRFCLHRFLGSDTDDYTYEALKLFLLGAISRAFKPGCKFEVMLCLVGGQGAGKSSFFRLLAVNDDWFSDDLKKLDDENVYRKM
;
A
#
# COMPACT_ATOMS: atom_id res chain seq x y z
N MET A 1 -18.03 -16.49 -6.61
CA MET A 1 -17.47 -15.82 -7.82
C MET A 1 -16.98 -16.84 -8.86
N VAL A 2 -16.14 -17.81 -8.48
CA VAL A 2 -15.59 -18.83 -9.41
C VAL A 2 -16.71 -19.64 -10.09
N SER A 3 -17.71 -20.10 -9.34
CA SER A 3 -18.83 -20.90 -9.87
C SER A 3 -19.63 -20.17 -10.97
N TYR A 4 -19.85 -18.86 -10.83
CA TYR A 4 -20.54 -18.07 -11.86
C TYR A 4 -19.72 -17.98 -13.14
N LEU A 5 -18.40 -17.82 -13.02
CA LEU A 5 -17.49 -17.76 -14.15
C LEU A 5 -17.46 -19.09 -14.93
N LEU A 6 -17.45 -20.21 -14.22
CA LEU A 6 -17.48 -21.56 -14.82
C LEU A 6 -18.77 -21.78 -15.61
N LEU A 7 -19.92 -21.47 -15.01
CA LEU A 7 -21.22 -21.55 -15.69
C LEU A 7 -21.28 -20.66 -16.94
N TYR A 8 -20.77 -19.44 -16.84
CA TYR A 8 -20.72 -18.52 -17.98
C TYR A 8 -19.90 -19.08 -19.17
N PHE A 9 -18.75 -19.69 -18.88
CA PHE A 9 -17.92 -20.30 -19.92
C PHE A 9 -18.53 -21.58 -20.50
N GLU A 10 -19.23 -22.37 -19.68
CA GLU A 10 -19.93 -23.56 -20.14
C GLU A 10 -21.10 -23.19 -21.06
N GLU A 11 -21.95 -22.24 -20.65
CA GLU A 11 -23.14 -21.84 -21.42
C GLU A 11 -22.83 -21.13 -22.72
N ASN A 12 -21.80 -20.27 -22.72
CA ASN A 12 -21.51 -19.41 -23.89
C ASN A 12 -20.45 -19.98 -24.82
N TYR A 13 -19.55 -20.84 -24.32
CA TYR A 13 -18.40 -21.33 -25.09
C TYR A 13 -18.24 -22.85 -25.07
N GLY A 14 -19.11 -23.57 -24.37
CA GLY A 14 -19.02 -25.03 -24.26
C GLY A 14 -17.76 -25.54 -23.52
N LEU A 15 -17.14 -24.69 -22.70
CA LEU A 15 -15.92 -25.02 -21.98
C LEU A 15 -16.29 -25.61 -20.63
N THR A 16 -16.09 -26.93 -20.47
CA THR A 16 -16.50 -27.71 -19.27
C THR A 16 -15.32 -28.09 -18.36
N VAL A 17 -14.07 -27.90 -18.82
CA VAL A 17 -12.89 -28.32 -18.06
C VAL A 17 -12.47 -27.20 -17.09
N GLU A 18 -13.00 -27.27 -15.87
CA GLU A 18 -12.79 -26.30 -14.79
C GLU A 18 -11.32 -25.91 -14.61
N LYS A 19 -10.41 -26.88 -14.51
CA LYS A 19 -8.98 -26.61 -14.31
C LYS A 19 -8.41 -25.73 -15.43
N LYS A 20 -8.73 -25.99 -16.68
CA LYS A 20 -8.25 -25.20 -17.83
C LYS A 20 -8.77 -23.78 -17.80
N ILE A 21 -10.02 -23.58 -17.38
CA ILE A 21 -10.63 -22.26 -17.25
C ILE A 21 -9.91 -21.48 -16.14
N ILE A 22 -9.69 -22.08 -14.98
CA ILE A 22 -8.98 -21.46 -13.86
C ILE A 22 -7.54 -21.13 -14.24
N ASP A 23 -6.82 -22.03 -14.88
CA ASP A 23 -5.44 -21.81 -15.34
C ASP A 23 -5.38 -20.67 -16.37
N ALA A 24 -6.30 -20.62 -17.32
CA ALA A 24 -6.36 -19.55 -18.32
C ALA A 24 -6.67 -18.18 -17.69
N VAL A 25 -7.61 -18.12 -16.75
CA VAL A 25 -7.92 -16.90 -16.01
C VAL A 25 -6.71 -16.44 -15.18
N ALA A 26 -6.00 -17.37 -14.56
CA ALA A 26 -4.79 -17.07 -13.79
C ALA A 26 -3.67 -16.50 -14.67
N VAL A 27 -3.48 -17.04 -15.90
CA VAL A 27 -2.50 -16.52 -16.88
C VAL A 27 -2.88 -15.10 -17.27
N ILE A 28 -4.12 -14.86 -17.70
CA ILE A 28 -4.59 -13.54 -18.11
C ILE A 28 -4.50 -12.53 -16.98
N ALA A 29 -4.91 -12.92 -15.75
CA ALA A 29 -4.80 -12.05 -14.58
C ALA A 29 -3.33 -11.71 -14.26
N ASN A 30 -2.42 -12.65 -14.48
CA ASN A 30 -1.00 -12.44 -14.27
C ASN A 30 -0.37 -11.50 -15.32
N GLU A 31 -0.78 -11.62 -16.58
CA GLU A 31 -0.37 -10.72 -17.67
C GLU A 31 -0.92 -9.30 -17.51
N ASN A 32 -2.09 -9.17 -16.89
CA ASN A 32 -2.76 -7.88 -16.65
C ASN A 32 -2.60 -7.39 -15.21
N ARG A 33 -1.53 -7.77 -14.53
CA ARG A 33 -1.24 -7.27 -13.17
C ARG A 33 -1.05 -5.77 -13.19
N TYR A 34 -1.73 -5.11 -12.28
CA TYR A 34 -1.52 -3.69 -11.99
C TYR A 34 -1.37 -3.50 -10.48
N HIS A 35 -0.69 -2.46 -10.07
CA HIS A 35 -0.51 -2.12 -8.67
C HIS A 35 -0.78 -0.62 -8.50
N PRO A 36 -1.98 -0.23 -8.01
CA PRO A 36 -2.39 1.18 -7.98
C PRO A 36 -1.40 2.10 -7.28
N VAL A 37 -0.78 1.64 -6.19
CA VAL A 37 0.24 2.42 -5.47
C VAL A 37 1.51 2.59 -6.30
N CYS A 38 1.99 1.54 -6.97
CA CYS A 38 3.17 1.63 -7.83
C CYS A 38 2.90 2.52 -9.04
N ASP A 39 1.72 2.41 -9.64
CA ASP A 39 1.32 3.23 -10.78
C ASP A 39 1.25 4.71 -10.39
N PHE A 40 0.66 5.01 -9.22
CA PHE A 40 0.66 6.34 -8.65
C PHE A 40 2.08 6.87 -8.42
N LEU A 41 2.95 6.09 -7.76
CA LEU A 41 4.33 6.49 -7.47
C LEU A 41 5.15 6.72 -8.74
N ASN A 42 4.97 5.89 -9.78
CA ASN A 42 5.65 6.04 -11.07
C ASN A 42 5.19 7.27 -11.86
N ALA A 43 3.96 7.73 -11.64
CA ALA A 43 3.42 8.93 -12.28
C ALA A 43 3.92 10.23 -11.64
N LEU A 44 4.51 10.17 -10.43
CA LEU A 44 5.00 11.36 -9.73
C LEU A 44 6.25 11.92 -10.42
N GLN A 45 6.30 13.25 -10.49
CA GLN A 45 7.48 13.99 -10.94
C GLN A 45 7.91 14.96 -9.84
N TRP A 46 9.20 14.93 -9.52
CA TRP A 46 9.75 15.84 -8.55
C TRP A 46 9.89 17.26 -9.11
N ASP A 47 9.35 18.23 -8.41
CA ASP A 47 9.38 19.64 -8.77
C ASP A 47 10.57 20.41 -8.19
N GLY A 48 11.54 19.72 -7.58
CA GLY A 48 12.72 20.32 -6.98
C GLY A 48 12.55 20.88 -5.57
N THR A 49 11.35 20.74 -4.96
CA THR A 49 11.05 21.32 -3.65
C THR A 49 11.29 20.30 -2.52
N GLU A 50 12.15 20.66 -1.56
CA GLU A 50 12.43 19.83 -0.36
C GLU A 50 11.28 19.90 0.67
N ARG A 51 10.27 19.05 0.54
CA ARG A 51 9.12 19.02 1.45
C ARG A 51 9.34 18.17 2.68
N ILE A 52 10.10 17.08 2.57
CA ILE A 52 10.26 16.07 3.63
C ILE A 52 10.92 16.68 4.86
N ARG A 53 11.92 17.52 4.69
CA ARG A 53 12.67 18.17 5.79
C ARG A 53 11.76 18.96 6.75
N PHE A 54 10.75 19.61 6.22
CA PHE A 54 9.85 20.48 6.99
C PHE A 54 8.47 19.86 7.25
N CYS A 55 8.24 18.64 6.78
CA CYS A 55 6.93 18.01 6.78
C CYS A 55 6.38 17.81 8.20
N LEU A 56 7.16 17.15 9.09
CA LEU A 56 6.72 16.90 10.46
C LEU A 56 6.55 18.19 11.26
N HIS A 57 7.44 19.18 11.05
CA HIS A 57 7.30 20.49 11.67
C HIS A 57 6.01 21.19 11.22
N ARG A 58 5.77 21.25 9.94
CA ARG A 58 4.63 21.99 9.36
C ARG A 58 3.28 21.40 9.75
N PHE A 59 3.17 20.08 9.82
CA PHE A 59 1.89 19.41 10.03
C PHE A 59 1.67 18.93 11.47
N LEU A 60 2.73 18.70 12.23
CA LEU A 60 2.66 18.15 13.58
C LEU A 60 3.37 18.99 14.63
N GLY A 61 4.02 20.09 14.23
CA GLY A 61 4.73 20.99 15.14
C GLY A 61 5.98 20.38 15.79
N SER A 62 6.60 19.37 15.16
CA SER A 62 7.85 18.79 15.66
C SER A 62 9.03 19.73 15.46
N ASP A 63 10.14 19.46 16.13
CA ASP A 63 11.39 20.17 15.89
C ASP A 63 11.89 19.93 14.43
N THR A 64 12.59 20.92 13.88
CA THR A 64 13.25 20.83 12.59
C THR A 64 14.72 20.49 12.79
N ASP A 65 15.01 19.24 13.07
CA ASP A 65 16.35 18.71 13.21
C ASP A 65 16.65 17.63 12.16
N ASP A 66 17.91 17.22 12.07
CA ASP A 66 18.31 16.17 11.14
C ASP A 66 17.73 14.81 11.52
N TYR A 67 17.46 14.58 12.80
CA TYR A 67 16.86 13.31 13.25
C TYR A 67 15.43 13.15 12.74
N THR A 68 14.57 14.17 12.92
CA THR A 68 13.18 14.13 12.45
C THR A 68 13.10 14.01 10.93
N TYR A 69 14.00 14.70 10.22
CA TYR A 69 14.12 14.57 8.77
C TYR A 69 14.50 13.16 8.32
N GLU A 70 15.59 12.60 8.86
CA GLU A 70 16.07 11.28 8.46
C GLU A 70 15.10 10.17 8.88
N ALA A 71 14.43 10.30 10.04
CA ALA A 71 13.42 9.34 10.48
C ALA A 71 12.23 9.28 9.51
N LEU A 72 11.67 10.42 9.11
CA LEU A 72 10.57 10.47 8.14
C LEU A 72 11.02 9.98 6.77
N LYS A 73 12.16 10.41 6.28
CA LYS A 73 12.74 10.00 5.00
C LYS A 73 12.93 8.47 4.94
N LEU A 74 13.51 7.89 6.00
CA LEU A 74 13.69 6.44 6.09
C LEU A 74 12.35 5.69 6.05
N PHE A 75 11.35 6.16 6.79
CA PHE A 75 10.01 5.59 6.78
C PHE A 75 9.39 5.62 5.37
N LEU A 76 9.46 6.75 4.67
CA LEU A 76 8.93 6.89 3.31
C LEU A 76 9.67 5.99 2.30
N LEU A 77 11.00 5.91 2.39
CA LEU A 77 11.80 5.00 1.57
C LEU A 77 11.42 3.54 1.80
N GLY A 78 11.17 3.16 3.06
CA GLY A 78 10.69 1.82 3.40
C GLY A 78 9.31 1.51 2.82
N ALA A 79 8.38 2.45 2.91
CA ALA A 79 7.05 2.33 2.33
C ALA A 79 7.10 2.14 0.80
N ILE A 80 7.89 2.97 0.11
CA ILE A 80 8.11 2.86 -1.34
C ILE A 80 8.75 1.52 -1.69
N SER A 81 9.79 1.13 -0.95
CA SER A 81 10.48 -0.15 -1.19
C SER A 81 9.55 -1.34 -1.07
N ARG A 82 8.63 -1.33 -0.10
CA ARG A 82 7.63 -2.40 0.07
C ARG A 82 6.56 -2.40 -1.01
N ALA A 83 6.19 -1.25 -1.55
CA ALA A 83 5.27 -1.17 -2.68
C ALA A 83 5.87 -1.80 -3.95
N PHE A 84 7.13 -1.48 -4.28
CA PHE A 84 7.81 -2.02 -5.46
C PHE A 84 8.36 -3.43 -5.28
N LYS A 85 8.70 -3.82 -4.05
CA LYS A 85 9.24 -5.14 -3.73
C LYS A 85 8.52 -5.71 -2.51
N PRO A 86 7.31 -6.27 -2.68
CA PRO A 86 6.58 -6.92 -1.60
C PRO A 86 7.43 -7.98 -0.89
N GLY A 87 7.35 -8.00 0.45
CA GLY A 87 8.15 -8.93 1.27
C GLY A 87 9.61 -8.51 1.49
N CYS A 88 10.06 -7.35 1.00
CA CYS A 88 11.39 -6.85 1.35
C CYS A 88 11.48 -6.57 2.85
N LYS A 89 12.65 -6.90 3.42
CA LYS A 89 12.93 -6.69 4.85
C LYS A 89 13.03 -5.20 5.15
N PHE A 90 12.22 -4.74 6.09
CA PHE A 90 12.26 -3.38 6.61
C PHE A 90 11.87 -3.40 8.09
N GLU A 91 12.84 -3.16 8.97
CA GLU A 91 12.72 -3.36 10.42
C GLU A 91 12.58 -2.04 11.20
N VAL A 92 12.22 -0.96 10.51
CA VAL A 92 12.05 0.36 11.12
C VAL A 92 10.58 0.72 11.18
N MET A 93 10.14 1.22 12.32
CA MET A 93 8.79 1.74 12.54
C MET A 93 8.88 3.21 12.98
N LEU A 94 8.19 4.09 12.27
CA LEU A 94 8.06 5.49 12.68
C LEU A 94 6.99 5.60 13.78
N CYS A 95 7.39 6.07 14.97
CA CYS A 95 6.50 6.33 16.08
C CYS A 95 6.34 7.84 16.29
N LEU A 96 5.10 8.35 16.14
CA LEU A 96 4.76 9.73 16.44
C LEU A 96 4.21 9.85 17.87
N VAL A 97 4.92 10.56 18.74
CA VAL A 97 4.54 10.79 20.13
C VAL A 97 4.04 12.22 20.30
N GLY A 98 2.94 12.41 21.01
CA GLY A 98 2.36 13.73 21.25
C GLY A 98 0.95 13.64 21.82
N GLY A 99 0.39 14.78 22.24
CA GLY A 99 -0.93 14.89 22.84
C GLY A 99 -2.07 14.34 21.96
N GLN A 100 -3.21 14.11 22.59
CA GLN A 100 -4.43 13.76 21.88
C GLN A 100 -4.87 14.93 21.00
N GLY A 101 -5.35 14.66 19.79
CA GLY A 101 -5.77 15.68 18.84
C GLY A 101 -4.64 16.34 18.03
N ALA A 102 -3.37 15.96 18.24
CA ALA A 102 -2.22 16.51 17.50
C ALA A 102 -2.15 16.11 16.01
N GLY A 103 -3.17 15.46 15.46
CA GLY A 103 -3.26 15.15 14.02
C GLY A 103 -2.41 13.95 13.54
N LYS A 104 -1.85 13.14 14.46
CA LYS A 104 -0.95 12.04 14.11
C LYS A 104 -1.57 11.01 13.16
N SER A 105 -2.78 10.53 13.46
CA SER A 105 -3.49 9.57 12.60
C SER A 105 -3.91 10.21 11.27
N SER A 106 -4.35 11.47 11.31
CA SER A 106 -4.68 12.23 10.11
C SER A 106 -3.47 12.42 9.19
N PHE A 107 -2.28 12.60 9.76
CA PHE A 107 -1.03 12.70 9.02
C PHE A 107 -0.77 11.42 8.21
N PHE A 108 -0.84 10.24 8.84
CA PHE A 108 -0.64 8.97 8.13
C PHE A 108 -1.74 8.69 7.10
N ARG A 109 -3.00 9.05 7.40
CA ARG A 109 -4.11 8.91 6.44
C ARG A 109 -3.89 9.76 5.20
N LEU A 110 -3.42 11.01 5.35
CA LEU A 110 -3.09 11.88 4.22
C LEU A 110 -1.87 11.38 3.43
N LEU A 111 -0.88 10.78 4.10
CA LEU A 111 0.27 10.16 3.44
C LEU A 111 -0.13 8.96 2.58
N ALA A 112 -1.19 8.25 2.95
CA ALA A 112 -1.70 7.13 2.17
C ALA A 112 -2.36 7.58 0.84
N VAL A 113 -2.63 8.88 0.67
CA VAL A 113 -3.20 9.51 -0.54
C VAL A 113 -4.65 9.09 -0.83
N ASN A 114 -4.95 7.80 -0.74
CA ASN A 114 -6.28 7.22 -0.92
C ASN A 114 -6.71 6.52 0.37
N ASP A 115 -7.95 6.75 0.81
CA ASP A 115 -8.51 6.13 2.01
C ASP A 115 -8.53 4.59 1.94
N ASP A 116 -8.68 4.02 0.75
CA ASP A 116 -8.63 2.57 0.54
C ASP A 116 -7.24 1.96 0.82
N TRP A 117 -6.19 2.79 0.84
CA TRP A 117 -4.81 2.40 1.13
C TRP A 117 -4.41 2.60 2.59
N PHE A 118 -5.32 3.15 3.40
CA PHE A 118 -5.12 3.41 4.82
C PHE A 118 -5.93 2.44 5.68
N SER A 119 -5.32 1.93 6.75
CA SER A 119 -6.03 1.20 7.80
C SER A 119 -5.44 1.55 9.15
N ASP A 120 -6.30 1.89 10.10
CA ASP A 120 -5.99 2.10 11.51
C ASP A 120 -6.48 0.96 12.40
N ASP A 121 -6.99 -0.12 11.81
CA ASP A 121 -7.54 -1.28 12.51
C ASP A 121 -6.43 -2.28 12.87
N LEU A 122 -5.84 -2.11 14.05
CA LEU A 122 -4.83 -3.03 14.59
C LEU A 122 -5.36 -4.46 14.82
N LYS A 123 -6.68 -4.64 14.96
CA LYS A 123 -7.27 -5.98 15.13
C LYS A 123 -7.13 -6.85 13.88
N LYS A 124 -6.98 -6.23 12.73
CA LYS A 124 -6.71 -6.95 11.47
C LYS A 124 -5.29 -7.50 11.38
N LEU A 125 -4.36 -7.02 12.20
CA LEU A 125 -2.98 -7.51 12.21
C LEU A 125 -2.83 -8.88 12.89
N ASP A 126 -3.76 -9.26 13.78
CA ASP A 126 -3.76 -10.56 14.44
C ASP A 126 -4.42 -11.68 13.61
N ASP A 127 -5.03 -11.37 12.49
CA ASP A 127 -5.61 -12.37 11.59
C ASP A 127 -4.52 -12.94 10.69
N GLU A 128 -4.18 -14.24 10.87
CA GLU A 128 -3.17 -14.97 10.06
C GLU A 128 -3.38 -14.84 8.54
N ASN A 129 -4.58 -14.45 8.12
CA ASN A 129 -4.92 -14.22 6.72
C ASN A 129 -4.40 -12.89 6.16
N VAL A 130 -4.00 -11.93 7.00
CA VAL A 130 -3.44 -10.63 6.54
C VAL A 130 -2.09 -10.84 5.85
N TYR A 131 -1.28 -11.77 6.35
CA TYR A 131 0.04 -12.08 5.78
C TYR A 131 -0.01 -12.78 4.41
N ARG A 132 -1.18 -13.33 4.02
CA ARG A 132 -1.36 -14.01 2.73
C ARG A 132 -1.92 -13.10 1.63
N LYS A 133 -2.32 -11.87 1.96
CA LYS A 133 -2.92 -10.91 1.02
C LYS A 133 -1.99 -9.73 0.68
N MET A 134 -0.83 -9.67 1.30
CA MET A 134 0.27 -8.80 0.93
C MET A 134 1.27 -9.61 0.10
#